data_c4dddd16da9050bb195f6358828c9449
#
_entry.id   c4dddd16da9050bb195f6358828c9449
#
_cell.length_a   1.000
_cell.length_b   1.000
_cell.length_c   1.000
_cell.angle_alpha   90.00
_cell.angle_beta   90.00
_cell.angle_gamma   90.00
#
_symmetry.space_group_name_H-M   'P 1'
#
loop_
_entity.id
_entity.type
_entity.pdbx_description
1 polymer ?
#
loop_
_entity_poly.entity_id
_entity_poly.type
_entity_poly.pdbx_seq_one_letter_code
_entity_poly.pdbx_strand_id
1 'polypeptide(L)'
;IAILTHRSEIAQPLLGHHPDNALPLLQAWQEVFGDRLYIGIRRVKAGDDRFNQNAIIQAAKLGIAIVAHNDVRFINPSPTNLNDKNNAASSDFDAHEARVCIANGYLLSDDKRPHDYTELQYFKSQDEMAELFADLPEAIENTNRLASRCNVTLTLGINVLPDFPIPEGDTIETFFRRTSADGLNQRLDKL
;
A
#
# COMPACT_ATOMS: atom_id res chain seq x y z
N ILE A 1 9.66 -5.84 -5.37
CA ILE A 1 8.53 -6.66 -4.90
C ILE A 1 7.25 -5.89 -5.13
N ALA A 2 6.23 -6.55 -5.67
CA ALA A 2 4.87 -6.02 -5.83
C ALA A 2 3.88 -6.91 -5.07
N ILE A 3 2.94 -6.28 -4.37
CA ILE A 3 1.85 -6.95 -3.67
C ILE A 3 0.54 -6.36 -4.20
N LEU A 4 -0.21 -7.14 -4.96
CA LEU A 4 -1.53 -6.75 -5.45
C LEU A 4 -2.58 -7.04 -4.38
N THR A 5 -3.43 -6.07 -4.10
CA THR A 5 -4.43 -6.16 -3.03
C THR A 5 -5.83 -5.79 -3.56
N HIS A 6 -6.82 -5.82 -2.70
CA HIS A 6 -8.18 -5.33 -2.95
C HIS A 6 -8.27 -3.84 -3.40
N ARG A 7 -7.14 -3.11 -3.43
CA ARG A 7 -7.06 -1.72 -3.94
C ARG A 7 -6.38 -1.62 -5.30
N SER A 8 -5.85 -2.72 -5.82
CA SER A 8 -5.24 -2.77 -7.14
C SER A 8 -6.29 -3.08 -8.22
N GLU A 9 -5.89 -2.97 -9.48
CA GLU A 9 -6.77 -3.17 -10.63
C GLU A 9 -7.38 -4.58 -10.72
N ILE A 10 -6.77 -5.59 -10.07
CA ILE A 10 -7.32 -6.94 -10.00
C ILE A 10 -8.57 -7.03 -9.10
N ALA A 11 -8.83 -6.00 -8.28
CA ALA A 11 -9.93 -6.04 -7.32
C ALA A 11 -11.30 -6.09 -8.01
N GLN A 12 -11.49 -5.27 -9.05
CA GLN A 12 -12.77 -5.21 -9.75
C GLN A 12 -13.19 -6.56 -10.36
N PRO A 13 -12.36 -7.27 -11.16
CA PRO A 13 -12.74 -8.57 -11.67
C PRO A 13 -12.88 -9.62 -10.57
N LEU A 14 -12.03 -9.63 -9.54
CA LEU A 14 -12.09 -10.61 -8.45
C LEU A 14 -13.34 -10.45 -7.56
N LEU A 15 -13.86 -9.25 -7.40
CA LEU A 15 -15.12 -8.98 -6.71
C LEU A 15 -16.34 -9.17 -7.62
N GLY A 16 -16.15 -9.13 -8.93
CA GLY A 16 -17.19 -9.23 -9.96
C GLY A 16 -17.69 -10.66 -10.20
N HIS A 17 -18.50 -10.81 -11.26
CA HIS A 17 -19.05 -12.10 -11.69
C HIS A 17 -18.08 -12.92 -12.55
N HIS A 18 -17.04 -12.31 -13.08
CA HIS A 18 -16.06 -12.93 -13.98
C HIS A 18 -14.63 -12.80 -13.42
N PRO A 19 -14.28 -13.57 -12.38
CA PRO A 19 -12.96 -13.47 -11.74
C PRO A 19 -11.80 -13.84 -12.67
N ASP A 20 -12.05 -14.62 -13.71
CA ASP A 20 -11.03 -14.97 -14.71
C ASP A 20 -10.54 -13.76 -15.51
N ASN A 21 -11.27 -12.66 -15.53
CA ASN A 21 -10.82 -11.42 -16.15
C ASN A 21 -9.62 -10.80 -15.40
N ALA A 22 -9.28 -11.29 -14.20
CA ALA A 22 -8.06 -10.91 -13.50
C ALA A 22 -6.80 -11.59 -14.09
N LEU A 23 -6.94 -12.72 -14.81
CA LEU A 23 -5.78 -13.47 -15.33
C LEU A 23 -4.86 -12.66 -16.25
N PRO A 24 -5.37 -11.93 -17.26
CA PRO A 24 -4.50 -11.12 -18.12
C PRO A 24 -3.73 -10.05 -17.35
N LEU A 25 -4.38 -9.43 -16.34
CA LEU A 25 -3.76 -8.43 -15.49
C LEU A 25 -2.63 -9.05 -14.64
N LEU A 26 -2.92 -10.19 -14.01
CA LEU A 26 -1.94 -10.92 -13.22
C LEU A 26 -0.75 -11.39 -14.05
N GLN A 27 -0.97 -11.86 -15.28
CA GLN A 27 0.08 -12.27 -16.20
C GLN A 27 0.98 -11.08 -16.58
N ALA A 28 0.40 -9.93 -16.90
CA ALA A 28 1.17 -8.71 -17.20
C ALA A 28 2.05 -8.28 -16.01
N TRP A 29 1.53 -8.36 -14.78
CA TRP A 29 2.33 -8.09 -13.58
C TRP A 29 3.41 -9.14 -13.37
N GLN A 30 3.11 -10.42 -13.64
CA GLN A 30 4.06 -11.52 -13.48
C GLN A 30 5.22 -11.43 -14.49
N GLU A 31 4.97 -10.98 -15.72
CA GLU A 31 6.03 -10.71 -16.71
C GLU A 31 7.07 -9.70 -16.20
N VAL A 32 6.62 -8.68 -15.45
CA VAL A 32 7.51 -7.64 -14.93
C VAL A 32 8.20 -8.06 -13.62
N PHE A 33 7.46 -8.69 -12.71
CA PHE A 33 7.95 -8.93 -11.34
C PHE A 33 8.42 -10.36 -11.10
N GLY A 34 8.01 -11.34 -11.92
CA GLY A 34 8.38 -12.74 -11.77
C GLY A 34 8.06 -13.29 -10.38
N ASP A 35 9.05 -13.85 -9.70
CA ASP A 35 8.96 -14.40 -8.34
C ASP A 35 8.82 -13.33 -7.23
N ARG A 36 8.83 -12.05 -7.60
CA ARG A 36 8.64 -10.91 -6.69
C ARG A 36 7.20 -10.38 -6.70
N LEU A 37 6.29 -11.07 -7.39
CA LEU A 37 4.86 -10.76 -7.39
C LEU A 37 4.16 -11.59 -6.33
N TYR A 38 3.29 -10.93 -5.57
CA TYR A 38 2.44 -11.55 -4.54
C TYR A 38 1.02 -11.02 -4.64
N ILE A 39 0.05 -11.79 -4.15
CA ILE A 39 -1.31 -11.31 -3.93
C ILE A 39 -1.56 -11.23 -2.43
N GLY A 40 -1.91 -10.04 -1.95
CA GLY A 40 -2.24 -9.78 -0.55
C GLY A 40 -3.71 -10.03 -0.27
N ILE A 41 -3.99 -10.86 0.73
CA ILE A 41 -5.33 -11.15 1.23
C ILE A 41 -5.49 -10.62 2.65
N ARG A 42 -6.70 -10.19 3.00
CA ARG A 42 -7.04 -9.65 4.33
C ARG A 42 -8.42 -10.15 4.76
N ARG A 43 -8.72 -10.01 6.07
CA ARG A 43 -10.01 -10.41 6.67
C ARG A 43 -10.48 -9.33 7.65
N VAL A 44 -10.87 -8.17 7.12
CA VAL A 44 -11.21 -7.01 7.96
C VAL A 44 -12.61 -6.46 7.71
N LYS A 45 -13.27 -6.84 6.60
CA LYS A 45 -14.65 -6.41 6.34
C LYS A 45 -15.44 -7.40 5.48
N ALA A 46 -16.76 -7.23 5.47
CA ALA A 46 -17.64 -7.97 4.59
C ALA A 46 -17.25 -7.79 3.12
N GLY A 47 -17.21 -8.88 2.37
CA GLY A 47 -16.78 -8.91 0.97
C GLY A 47 -15.30 -9.28 0.76
N ASP A 48 -14.45 -9.20 1.78
CA ASP A 48 -13.07 -9.66 1.69
C ASP A 48 -13.00 -11.15 1.33
N ASP A 49 -13.93 -11.99 1.83
CA ASP A 49 -13.97 -13.41 1.54
C ASP A 49 -14.12 -13.70 0.05
N ARG A 50 -14.97 -12.95 -0.65
CA ARG A 50 -15.15 -13.13 -2.10
C ARG A 50 -13.87 -12.78 -2.87
N PHE A 51 -13.23 -11.68 -2.53
CA PHE A 51 -11.95 -11.32 -3.10
C PHE A 51 -10.91 -12.40 -2.82
N ASN A 52 -10.78 -12.82 -1.55
CA ASN A 52 -9.79 -13.80 -1.12
C ASN A 52 -9.95 -15.13 -1.84
N GLN A 53 -11.17 -15.69 -1.90
CA GLN A 53 -11.45 -16.96 -2.59
C GLN A 53 -11.05 -16.91 -4.06
N ASN A 54 -11.47 -15.86 -4.77
CA ASN A 54 -11.14 -15.70 -6.18
C ASN A 54 -9.65 -15.43 -6.40
N ALA A 55 -9.02 -14.64 -5.53
CA ALA A 55 -7.59 -14.36 -5.57
C ALA A 55 -6.75 -15.63 -5.39
N ILE A 56 -7.11 -16.50 -4.43
CA ILE A 56 -6.46 -17.79 -4.19
C ILE A 56 -6.54 -18.68 -5.43
N ILE A 57 -7.73 -18.78 -6.05
CA ILE A 57 -7.94 -19.59 -7.25
C ILE A 57 -7.09 -19.08 -8.41
N GLN A 58 -7.08 -17.77 -8.66
CA GLN A 58 -6.30 -17.22 -9.77
C GLN A 58 -4.78 -17.27 -9.50
N ALA A 59 -4.37 -17.04 -8.25
CA ALA A 59 -2.98 -17.18 -7.82
C ALA A 59 -2.47 -18.61 -8.05
N ALA A 60 -3.25 -19.62 -7.69
CA ALA A 60 -2.91 -21.03 -7.89
C ALA A 60 -2.73 -21.38 -9.38
N LYS A 61 -3.57 -20.83 -10.28
CA LYS A 61 -3.45 -21.06 -11.74
C LYS A 61 -2.11 -20.56 -12.31
N LEU A 62 -1.57 -19.49 -11.74
CA LEU A 62 -0.37 -18.81 -12.22
C LEU A 62 0.87 -19.08 -11.36
N GLY A 63 0.74 -19.84 -10.27
CA GLY A 63 1.85 -20.07 -9.33
C GLY A 63 2.30 -18.80 -8.59
N ILE A 64 1.41 -17.83 -8.39
CA ILE A 64 1.71 -16.60 -7.64
C ILE A 64 1.49 -16.86 -6.15
N ALA A 65 2.46 -16.48 -5.32
CA ALA A 65 2.36 -16.65 -3.88
C ALA A 65 1.37 -15.65 -3.25
N ILE A 66 0.58 -16.12 -2.28
CA ILE A 66 -0.32 -15.28 -1.48
C ILE A 66 0.36 -14.89 -0.16
N VAL A 67 0.07 -13.67 0.32
CA VAL A 67 0.53 -13.16 1.60
C VAL A 67 -0.64 -12.63 2.42
N ALA A 68 -0.61 -12.85 3.72
CA ALA A 68 -1.61 -12.33 4.64
C ALA A 68 -1.23 -10.92 5.11
N HIS A 69 -2.21 -10.02 5.16
CA HIS A 69 -2.02 -8.70 5.76
C HIS A 69 -3.31 -8.24 6.45
N ASN A 70 -3.21 -7.22 7.33
CA ASN A 70 -4.35 -6.69 8.06
C ASN A 70 -4.78 -5.29 7.60
N ASP A 71 -4.20 -4.73 6.55
CA ASP A 71 -4.45 -3.34 6.09
C ASP A 71 -4.47 -2.35 7.28
N VAL A 72 -3.44 -2.42 8.12
CA VAL A 72 -3.34 -1.71 9.41
C VAL A 72 -3.49 -0.20 9.23
N ARG A 73 -4.34 0.42 10.05
CA ARG A 73 -4.64 1.85 10.04
C ARG A 73 -4.35 2.55 11.37
N PHE A 74 -4.35 1.81 12.46
CA PHE A 74 -4.10 2.29 13.82
C PHE A 74 -3.49 1.18 14.67
N ILE A 75 -3.03 1.53 15.88
CA ILE A 75 -2.21 0.63 16.69
C ILE A 75 -3.07 -0.25 17.58
N ASN A 76 -3.97 0.36 18.35
CA ASN A 76 -4.68 -0.37 19.39
C ASN A 76 -6.08 -0.81 18.93
N PRO A 77 -6.55 -2.00 19.36
CA PRO A 77 -7.94 -2.39 19.15
C PRO A 77 -8.91 -1.45 19.87
N SER A 78 -10.12 -1.36 19.36
CA SER A 78 -11.18 -0.65 20.08
C SER A 78 -11.45 -1.32 21.43
N PRO A 79 -11.71 -0.54 22.50
CA PRO A 79 -12.02 -1.10 23.82
C PRO A 79 -13.26 -1.99 23.76
N THR A 80 -13.13 -3.23 24.24
CA THR A 80 -14.25 -4.19 24.27
C THR A 80 -15.32 -3.87 25.32
N ASN A 81 -15.02 -3.00 26.30
CA ASN A 81 -15.92 -2.58 27.37
C ASN A 81 -16.26 -1.10 27.26
N LEU A 82 -17.42 -0.80 26.68
CA LEU A 82 -18.04 0.54 26.65
C LEU A 82 -18.40 1.09 28.05
N ASN A 83 -18.34 0.25 29.10
CA ASN A 83 -18.68 0.62 30.48
C ASN A 83 -17.48 1.06 31.31
N ASP A 84 -16.28 1.05 30.79
CA ASP A 84 -15.10 1.54 31.50
C ASP A 84 -15.04 3.07 31.36
N LYS A 85 -15.75 3.74 32.29
CA LYS A 85 -15.79 5.22 32.37
C LYS A 85 -14.41 5.88 32.53
N ASN A 86 -13.39 5.11 32.86
CA ASN A 86 -12.02 5.57 32.95
C ASN A 86 -11.30 5.55 31.57
N ASN A 87 -11.91 4.93 30.56
CA ASN A 87 -11.38 4.81 29.20
C ASN A 87 -12.23 5.59 28.18
N ALA A 88 -12.75 6.74 28.60
CA ALA A 88 -13.50 7.68 27.74
C ALA A 88 -12.61 8.41 26.70
N ALA A 89 -11.37 7.96 26.51
CA ALA A 89 -10.58 8.36 25.35
C ALA A 89 -11.21 7.74 24.10
N SER A 90 -11.41 8.56 23.07
CA SER A 90 -11.79 8.08 21.74
C SER A 90 -10.87 6.92 21.33
N SER A 91 -11.46 5.84 20.79
CA SER A 91 -10.65 4.72 20.31
C SER A 91 -9.70 5.18 19.19
N ASP A 92 -8.62 4.45 18.96
CA ASP A 92 -7.73 4.74 17.82
C ASP A 92 -8.51 4.71 16.50
N PHE A 93 -9.56 3.88 16.41
CA PHE A 93 -10.47 3.83 15.28
C PHE A 93 -11.26 5.14 15.12
N ASP A 94 -11.84 5.69 16.21
CA ASP A 94 -12.55 6.98 16.13
C ASP A 94 -11.62 8.12 15.71
N ALA A 95 -10.41 8.14 16.22
CA ALA A 95 -9.40 9.11 15.82
C ALA A 95 -8.98 8.96 14.34
N HIS A 96 -8.95 7.73 13.84
CA HIS A 96 -8.72 7.46 12.41
C HIS A 96 -9.89 7.95 11.56
N GLU A 97 -11.14 7.62 11.93
CA GLU A 97 -12.35 8.07 11.23
C GLU A 97 -12.45 9.61 11.21
N ALA A 98 -12.10 10.28 12.30
CA ALA A 98 -12.03 11.75 12.33
C ALA A 98 -11.05 12.31 11.30
N ARG A 99 -9.86 11.71 11.19
CA ARG A 99 -8.85 12.10 10.17
C ARG A 99 -9.33 11.87 8.75
N VAL A 100 -10.03 10.75 8.51
CA VAL A 100 -10.63 10.45 7.20
C VAL A 100 -11.71 11.48 6.85
N CYS A 101 -12.57 11.85 7.80
CA CYS A 101 -13.57 12.88 7.62
C CYS A 101 -12.95 14.25 7.28
N ILE A 102 -11.92 14.66 8.04
CA ILE A 102 -11.19 15.92 7.78
C ILE A 102 -10.61 15.92 6.36
N ALA A 103 -9.96 14.82 5.96
CA ALA A 103 -9.32 14.71 4.65
C ALA A 103 -10.33 14.77 3.49
N ASN A 104 -11.55 14.27 3.69
CA ASN A 104 -12.58 14.18 2.64
C ASN A 104 -13.67 15.27 2.75
N GLY A 105 -13.58 16.16 3.74
CA GLY A 105 -14.54 17.26 3.92
C GLY A 105 -15.90 16.83 4.49
N TYR A 106 -15.96 15.74 5.27
CA TYR A 106 -17.16 15.26 5.95
C TYR A 106 -17.13 15.58 7.44
N LEU A 107 -18.31 15.60 8.08
CA LEU A 107 -18.44 15.56 9.53
C LEU A 107 -18.59 14.10 9.98
N LEU A 108 -18.17 13.79 11.22
CA LEU A 108 -18.37 12.45 11.80
C LEU A 108 -19.86 12.06 11.91
N SER A 109 -20.73 13.05 12.07
CA SER A 109 -22.18 12.90 12.15
C SER A 109 -22.86 12.87 10.78
N ASP A 110 -22.14 12.94 9.68
CA ASP A 110 -22.72 12.89 8.34
C ASP A 110 -23.03 11.45 7.95
N ASP A 111 -24.30 11.11 7.77
CA ASP A 111 -24.74 9.79 7.34
C ASP A 111 -24.27 9.40 5.93
N LYS A 112 -23.87 10.37 5.12
CA LYS A 112 -23.38 10.15 3.75
C LYS A 112 -21.88 9.93 3.67
N ARG A 113 -21.16 10.01 4.81
CA ARG A 113 -19.71 9.78 4.81
C ARG A 113 -19.40 8.33 4.39
N PRO A 114 -18.33 8.08 3.66
CA PRO A 114 -17.90 6.73 3.33
C PRO A 114 -17.43 5.99 4.60
N HIS A 115 -17.84 4.72 4.75
CA HIS A 115 -17.42 3.80 5.80
C HIS A 115 -16.45 2.76 5.21
N ASP A 116 -15.24 3.22 4.86
CA ASP A 116 -14.27 2.38 4.16
C ASP A 116 -13.42 1.52 5.10
N TYR A 117 -13.41 1.86 6.38
CA TYR A 117 -12.57 1.22 7.39
C TYR A 117 -13.39 0.55 8.47
N THR A 118 -12.76 -0.39 9.20
CA THR A 118 -13.38 -1.13 10.30
C THR A 118 -12.47 -1.14 11.52
N GLU A 119 -13.02 -1.41 12.69
CA GLU A 119 -12.29 -1.57 13.95
C GLU A 119 -11.28 -2.73 13.93
N LEU A 120 -11.38 -3.64 12.96
CA LEU A 120 -10.49 -4.79 12.82
C LEU A 120 -9.12 -4.44 12.20
N GLN A 121 -8.93 -3.20 11.73
CA GLN A 121 -7.70 -2.76 11.04
C GLN A 121 -6.63 -2.20 12.00
N TYR A 122 -6.59 -2.69 13.24
CA TYR A 122 -5.53 -2.41 14.20
C TYR A 122 -4.28 -3.28 13.95
N PHE A 123 -3.19 -2.94 14.61
CA PHE A 123 -1.93 -3.69 14.52
C PHE A 123 -2.03 -4.97 15.37
N LYS A 124 -2.47 -6.04 14.72
CA LYS A 124 -2.64 -7.37 15.35
C LYS A 124 -1.32 -7.98 15.77
N SER A 125 -1.33 -8.75 16.86
CA SER A 125 -0.21 -9.60 17.26
C SER A 125 0.02 -10.75 16.26
N GLN A 126 1.16 -11.42 16.38
CA GLN A 126 1.46 -12.59 15.55
C GLN A 126 0.48 -13.73 15.80
N ASP A 127 0.07 -13.95 17.05
CA ASP A 127 -0.88 -15.01 17.43
C ASP A 127 -2.27 -14.71 16.85
N GLU A 128 -2.75 -13.47 16.95
CA GLU A 128 -4.02 -13.07 16.34
C GLU A 128 -4.01 -13.22 14.81
N MET A 129 -2.90 -12.91 14.15
CA MET A 129 -2.79 -13.12 12.70
C MET A 129 -2.72 -14.61 12.35
N ALA A 130 -2.02 -15.43 13.13
CA ALA A 130 -1.97 -16.87 12.94
C ALA A 130 -3.34 -17.53 13.13
N GLU A 131 -4.11 -17.10 14.14
CA GLU A 131 -5.48 -17.57 14.37
C GLU A 131 -6.42 -17.12 13.23
N LEU A 132 -6.33 -15.86 12.82
CA LEU A 132 -7.15 -15.29 11.74
C LEU A 132 -6.98 -16.03 10.41
N PHE A 133 -5.78 -16.56 10.12
CA PHE A 133 -5.44 -17.28 8.91
C PHE A 133 -5.11 -18.76 9.16
N ALA A 134 -5.67 -19.36 10.24
CA ALA A 134 -5.40 -20.75 10.62
C ALA A 134 -5.76 -21.78 9.53
N ASP A 135 -6.74 -21.45 8.68
CA ASP A 135 -7.14 -22.26 7.52
C ASP A 135 -6.21 -22.07 6.29
N LEU A 136 -5.31 -21.09 6.33
CA LEU A 136 -4.39 -20.75 5.23
C LEU A 136 -2.99 -20.38 5.79
N PRO A 137 -2.31 -21.28 6.51
CA PRO A 137 -1.04 -20.97 7.15
C PRO A 137 0.07 -20.58 6.18
N GLU A 138 -0.01 -21.05 4.93
CA GLU A 138 0.94 -20.69 3.87
C GLU A 138 0.99 -19.17 3.61
N ALA A 139 -0.13 -18.45 3.76
CA ALA A 139 -0.16 -17.00 3.57
C ALA A 139 0.67 -16.28 4.65
N ILE A 140 0.65 -16.77 5.89
CA ILE A 140 1.48 -16.26 6.99
C ILE A 140 2.95 -16.60 6.75
N GLU A 141 3.25 -17.83 6.35
CA GLU A 141 4.62 -18.26 6.05
C GLU A 141 5.22 -17.43 4.90
N ASN A 142 4.47 -17.20 3.84
CA ASN A 142 4.89 -16.36 2.72
C ASN A 142 5.11 -14.90 3.16
N THR A 143 4.32 -14.38 4.09
CA THR A 143 4.53 -13.04 4.66
C THR A 143 5.88 -12.95 5.36
N ASN A 144 6.25 -13.96 6.16
CA ASN A 144 7.54 -14.04 6.83
C ASN A 144 8.71 -14.16 5.84
N ARG A 145 8.55 -15.00 4.80
CA ARG A 145 9.54 -15.13 3.72
C ARG A 145 9.73 -13.83 2.97
N LEU A 146 8.62 -13.12 2.67
CA LEU A 146 8.67 -11.81 2.00
C LEU A 146 9.41 -10.79 2.87
N ALA A 147 9.12 -10.71 4.16
CA ALA A 147 9.79 -9.80 5.09
C ALA A 147 11.31 -10.06 5.12
N SER A 148 11.75 -11.32 5.11
CA SER A 148 13.16 -11.72 5.07
C SER A 148 13.86 -11.33 3.75
N ARG A 149 13.12 -11.13 2.66
CA ARG A 149 13.65 -10.65 1.37
C ARG A 149 13.82 -9.13 1.31
N CYS A 150 13.21 -8.39 2.23
CA CYS A 150 13.25 -6.92 2.28
C CYS A 150 14.45 -6.46 3.10
N ASN A 151 15.62 -6.28 2.44
CA ASN A 151 16.85 -5.83 3.06
C ASN A 151 17.34 -4.56 2.36
N VAL A 152 17.04 -3.40 2.94
CA VAL A 152 17.50 -2.11 2.44
C VAL A 152 18.31 -1.41 3.51
N THR A 153 19.56 -1.10 3.20
CA THR A 153 20.40 -0.27 4.03
C THR A 153 20.36 1.17 3.51
N LEU A 154 19.87 2.08 4.33
CA LEU A 154 19.85 3.50 4.01
C LEU A 154 21.13 4.16 4.52
N THR A 155 21.87 4.81 3.63
CA THR A 155 23.00 5.65 4.01
C THR A 155 22.47 7.04 4.34
N LEU A 156 22.38 7.35 5.65
CA LEU A 156 21.90 8.64 6.12
C LEU A 156 23.06 9.61 6.38
N GLY A 157 22.79 10.91 6.29
CA GLY A 157 23.76 11.97 6.59
C GLY A 157 24.77 12.29 5.48
N ILE A 158 24.62 11.69 4.31
CA ILE A 158 25.41 12.02 3.12
C ILE A 158 24.53 12.85 2.19
N ASN A 159 25.00 14.06 1.88
CA ASN A 159 24.37 14.87 0.85
C ASN A 159 24.77 14.32 -0.54
N VAL A 160 23.83 13.70 -1.24
CA VAL A 160 24.00 13.25 -2.60
C VAL A 160 23.41 14.31 -3.52
N LEU A 161 24.29 15.06 -4.20
CA LEU A 161 23.87 15.92 -5.31
C LEU A 161 23.94 15.10 -6.59
N PRO A 162 22.96 15.24 -7.50
CA PRO A 162 23.03 14.59 -8.79
C PRO A 162 24.22 15.14 -9.61
N ASP A 163 25.02 14.23 -10.18
CA ASP A 163 26.05 14.60 -11.15
C ASP A 163 25.35 15.02 -12.46
N PHE A 164 25.47 16.31 -12.76
CA PHE A 164 24.94 16.84 -14.02
C PHE A 164 25.99 16.66 -15.13
N PRO A 165 25.63 15.96 -16.23
CA PRO A 165 26.56 15.80 -17.35
C PRO A 165 26.82 17.16 -18.01
N ILE A 166 28.09 17.56 -18.02
CA ILE A 166 28.55 18.77 -18.69
C ILE A 166 29.35 18.40 -19.95
N PRO A 167 29.35 19.26 -20.99
CA PRO A 167 30.17 19.04 -22.19
C PRO A 167 31.65 18.93 -21.86
N GLU A 168 32.36 18.14 -22.65
CA GLU A 168 33.81 17.98 -22.52
C GLU A 168 34.52 19.34 -22.73
N GLY A 169 35.40 19.67 -21.81
CA GLY A 169 36.13 20.96 -21.81
C GLY A 169 35.48 22.07 -21.00
N ASP A 170 34.26 21.89 -20.50
CA ASP A 170 33.65 22.83 -19.59
C ASP A 170 33.86 22.43 -18.12
N THR A 171 33.74 23.41 -17.22
CA THR A 171 33.52 23.17 -15.78
C THR A 171 32.06 23.40 -15.44
N ILE A 172 31.60 22.87 -14.29
CA ILE A 172 30.22 23.10 -13.81
C ILE A 172 29.91 24.61 -13.74
N GLU A 173 30.88 25.44 -13.27
CA GLU A 173 30.72 26.87 -13.15
C GLU A 173 30.59 27.58 -14.50
N THR A 174 31.46 27.25 -15.47
CA THR A 174 31.46 27.87 -16.81
C THR A 174 30.20 27.46 -17.58
N PHE A 175 29.82 26.20 -17.50
CA PHE A 175 28.60 25.69 -18.12
C PHE A 175 27.34 26.34 -17.52
N PHE A 176 27.24 26.40 -16.17
CA PHE A 176 26.11 27.03 -15.50
C PHE A 176 25.97 28.51 -15.87
N ARG A 177 27.08 29.27 -15.85
CA ARG A 177 27.10 30.72 -16.18
C ARG A 177 26.62 30.95 -17.61
N ARG A 178 27.17 30.18 -18.56
CA ARG A 178 26.79 30.28 -19.97
C ARG A 178 25.34 29.95 -20.20
N THR A 179 24.89 28.80 -19.72
CA THR A 179 23.49 28.34 -19.89
C THR A 179 22.48 29.29 -19.25
N SER A 180 22.83 29.88 -18.10
CA SER A 180 21.98 30.87 -17.44
C SER A 180 21.89 32.17 -18.24
N ALA A 181 22.98 32.66 -18.80
CA ALA A 181 23.01 33.86 -19.65
C ALA A 181 22.21 33.66 -20.94
N ASP A 182 22.42 32.52 -21.61
CA ASP A 182 21.69 32.16 -22.84
C ASP A 182 20.17 32.04 -22.57
N GLY A 183 19.80 31.40 -21.47
CA GLY A 183 18.38 31.28 -21.06
C GLY A 183 17.75 32.63 -20.72
N LEU A 184 18.51 33.57 -20.15
CA LEU A 184 18.03 34.94 -19.91
C LEU A 184 17.79 35.68 -21.23
N ASN A 185 18.78 35.67 -22.14
CA ASN A 185 18.64 36.33 -23.44
C ASN A 185 17.47 35.80 -24.24
N GLN A 186 17.27 34.47 -24.29
CA GLN A 186 16.12 33.86 -24.96
C GLN A 186 14.75 34.28 -24.37
N ARG A 187 14.72 34.62 -23.09
CA ARG A 187 13.50 35.13 -22.46
C ARG A 187 13.28 36.61 -22.76
N LEU A 188 14.33 37.39 -22.77
CA LEU A 188 14.24 38.82 -23.13
C LEU A 188 13.84 39.03 -24.58
N ASP A 189 14.30 38.16 -25.50
CA ASP A 189 13.92 38.24 -26.92
C ASP A 189 12.43 37.91 -27.18
N LYS A 190 11.74 37.34 -26.19
CA LYS A 190 10.30 37.02 -26.27
C LYS A 190 9.37 38.07 -25.63
N LEU A 191 9.95 39.08 -25.00
CA LEU A 191 9.22 40.22 -24.41
C LEU A 191 9.09 41.36 -25.40
#